data_d52c3644d01c6f966adec917f6467cea
#
_entry.id   d52c3644d01c6f966adec917f6467cea
#
_cell.length_a   1.000
_cell.length_b   1.000
_cell.length_c   1.000
_cell.angle_alpha   90.00
_cell.angle_beta   90.00
_cell.angle_gamma   90.00
#
_symmetry.space_group_name_H-M   'P 1'
#
loop_
_entity.id
_entity.type
_entity.pdbx_description
1 polymer ?
#
loop_
_entity_poly.entity_id
_entity_poly.type
_entity_poly.pdbx_seq_one_letter_code
_entity_poly.pdbx_strand_id
1 'polypeptide(L)'
;MAILGLANQTLTTTSLMPFVEQFSDSIPADVTQYVRELFERNLMRNRLLAAQLEEAIGSLNQVGVTPILLKGAAMLALAPRTKSATKLMADLDIAVSPDETQTAADALSRIGYQLHAEATPGGQKWYTDWKRSRDVGMIDLHGGLPGPAYFYRDMGDTSRYCELVTVGSGSAYVPTAAFHVLIITIHDQFQDYDYWLGNIDLRHLLDLRDLIQSSDGFDWDLLRSLTPDALARNALETQLISLFSLLGVDIPDELRARWIPRLQHLRRVYQARIPMLRTAFLPLAVLDYSNYRQGVAASQRQADSHRIDKATPARATSRLVTLSRRQHYGKV
;
A
#
# COMPACT_ATOMS: atom_id res chain seq x y z
N MET A 1 27.31 5.67 -6.11
CA MET A 1 26.54 5.35 -7.35
C MET A 1 25.57 4.19 -7.19
N ALA A 2 25.94 3.03 -6.59
CA ALA A 2 25.03 1.88 -6.46
C ALA A 2 23.75 2.19 -5.63
N ILE A 3 23.88 2.90 -4.49
CA ILE A 3 22.75 3.28 -3.64
C ILE A 3 21.77 4.19 -4.39
N LEU A 4 22.28 5.21 -5.11
CA LEU A 4 21.45 6.11 -5.89
C LEU A 4 20.72 5.38 -7.03
N GLY A 5 21.42 4.46 -7.71
CA GLY A 5 20.80 3.61 -8.73
C GLY A 5 19.66 2.76 -8.18
N LEU A 6 19.87 2.13 -7.02
CA LEU A 6 18.82 1.37 -6.33
C LEU A 6 17.65 2.28 -5.91
N ALA A 7 17.94 3.43 -5.31
CA ALA A 7 16.91 4.37 -4.88
C ALA A 7 16.07 4.90 -6.06
N ASN A 8 16.69 5.18 -7.20
CA ASN A 8 15.97 5.55 -8.42
C ASN A 8 15.09 4.40 -8.95
N GLN A 9 15.62 3.18 -8.98
CA GLN A 9 14.88 2.00 -9.40
C GLN A 9 13.68 1.71 -8.50
N THR A 10 13.84 1.91 -7.19
CA THR A 10 12.80 1.64 -6.18
C THR A 10 11.93 2.85 -5.87
N LEU A 11 12.11 3.98 -6.57
CA LEU A 11 11.37 5.23 -6.37
C LEU A 11 11.48 5.77 -4.92
N THR A 12 12.64 5.57 -4.28
CA THR A 12 12.92 6.02 -2.91
C THR A 12 13.99 7.11 -2.84
N THR A 13 14.34 7.73 -3.97
CA THR A 13 15.43 8.73 -4.05
C THR A 13 15.18 9.92 -3.13
N THR A 14 13.93 10.39 -3.04
CA THR A 14 13.56 11.51 -2.17
C THR A 14 13.70 11.17 -0.67
N SER A 15 13.61 9.90 -0.31
CA SER A 15 13.82 9.42 1.07
C SER A 15 15.30 9.45 1.49
N LEU A 16 16.24 9.66 0.56
CA LEU A 16 17.65 9.83 0.86
C LEU A 16 17.99 11.23 1.37
N MET A 17 17.08 12.23 1.27
CA MET A 17 17.37 13.62 1.60
C MET A 17 17.95 13.81 3.03
N PRO A 18 17.34 13.24 4.09
CA PRO A 18 17.90 13.36 5.44
C PRO A 18 19.31 12.79 5.56
N PHE A 19 19.60 11.68 4.87
CA PHE A 19 20.94 11.10 4.84
C PHE A 19 21.95 11.99 4.11
N VAL A 20 21.55 12.56 2.98
CA VAL A 20 22.38 13.47 2.18
C VAL A 20 22.69 14.75 2.96
N GLU A 21 21.72 15.28 3.71
CA GLU A 21 21.94 16.46 4.58
C GLU A 21 22.91 16.14 5.73
N GLN A 22 22.73 14.99 6.38
CA GLN A 22 23.56 14.57 7.51
C GLN A 22 25.01 14.32 7.12
N PHE A 23 25.27 13.81 5.92
CA PHE A 23 26.60 13.42 5.43
C PHE A 23 27.07 14.25 4.23
N SER A 24 26.63 15.51 4.14
CA SER A 24 26.89 16.42 3.00
C SER A 24 28.38 16.53 2.63
N ASP A 25 29.27 16.54 3.64
CA ASP A 25 30.73 16.65 3.45
C ASP A 25 31.38 15.39 2.86
N SER A 26 30.69 14.25 2.94
CA SER A 26 31.18 12.94 2.47
C SER A 26 30.53 12.50 1.15
N ILE A 27 29.53 13.22 0.67
CA ILE A 27 28.78 12.90 -0.55
C ILE A 27 29.18 13.88 -1.66
N PRO A 28 29.43 13.40 -2.90
CA PRO A 28 29.72 14.29 -4.03
C PRO A 28 28.63 15.36 -4.22
N ALA A 29 29.05 16.60 -4.51
CA ALA A 29 28.15 17.75 -4.58
C ALA A 29 27.05 17.59 -5.65
N ASP A 30 27.38 16.96 -6.79
CA ASP A 30 26.41 16.66 -7.86
C ASP A 30 25.33 15.67 -7.42
N VAL A 31 25.68 14.68 -6.62
CA VAL A 31 24.71 13.72 -6.01
C VAL A 31 23.81 14.44 -5.01
N THR A 32 24.40 15.27 -4.14
CA THR A 32 23.65 16.09 -3.18
C THR A 32 22.66 17.00 -3.89
N GLN A 33 23.11 17.70 -4.93
CA GLN A 33 22.26 18.57 -5.72
C GLN A 33 21.12 17.80 -6.40
N TYR A 34 21.42 16.67 -7.02
CA TYR A 34 20.41 15.82 -7.68
C TYR A 34 19.30 15.36 -6.73
N VAL A 35 19.66 14.85 -5.56
CA VAL A 35 18.66 14.40 -4.56
C VAL A 35 17.83 15.58 -4.07
N ARG A 36 18.46 16.73 -3.80
CA ARG A 36 17.78 17.97 -3.37
C ARG A 36 16.78 18.46 -4.40
N GLU A 37 17.16 18.53 -5.66
CA GLU A 37 16.24 18.95 -6.73
C GLU A 37 15.02 18.04 -6.85
N LEU A 38 15.20 16.71 -6.75
CA LEU A 38 14.08 15.77 -6.76
C LEU A 38 13.18 15.94 -5.53
N PHE A 39 13.79 16.14 -4.36
CA PHE A 39 13.06 16.37 -3.12
C PHE A 39 12.22 17.66 -3.19
N GLU A 40 12.77 18.77 -3.66
CA GLU A 40 12.07 20.05 -3.80
C GLU A 40 10.92 19.95 -4.82
N ARG A 41 11.14 19.32 -5.98
CA ARG A 41 10.09 19.07 -6.97
C ARG A 41 8.96 18.22 -6.39
N ASN A 42 9.32 17.19 -5.63
CA ASN A 42 8.34 16.33 -4.97
C ASN A 42 7.58 17.07 -3.87
N LEU A 43 8.26 17.93 -3.10
CA LEU A 43 7.60 18.81 -2.12
C LEU A 43 6.53 19.69 -2.75
N MET A 44 6.86 20.33 -3.88
CA MET A 44 5.91 21.16 -4.61
C MET A 44 4.72 20.33 -5.13
N ARG A 45 5.00 19.15 -5.71
CA ARG A 45 3.96 18.25 -6.17
C ARG A 45 3.03 17.81 -5.01
N ASN A 46 3.59 17.43 -3.87
CA ASN A 46 2.80 16.97 -2.73
C ASN A 46 1.96 18.08 -2.08
N ARG A 47 2.41 19.35 -2.18
CA ARG A 47 1.57 20.51 -1.80
C ARG A 47 0.35 20.64 -2.71
N LEU A 48 0.50 20.42 -4.01
CA LEU A 48 -0.63 20.42 -4.95
C LEU A 48 -1.57 19.25 -4.72
N LEU A 49 -1.03 18.05 -4.42
CA LEU A 49 -1.82 16.89 -4.03
C LEU A 49 -2.60 17.13 -2.72
N ALA A 50 -2.01 17.82 -1.74
CA ALA A 50 -2.71 18.15 -0.50
C ALA A 50 -3.90 19.10 -0.76
N ALA A 51 -3.71 20.13 -1.60
CA ALA A 51 -4.79 21.04 -1.98
C ALA A 51 -5.90 20.31 -2.76
N GLN A 52 -5.52 19.39 -3.66
CA GLN A 52 -6.43 18.52 -4.39
C GLN A 52 -7.23 17.61 -3.44
N LEU A 53 -6.57 17.04 -2.43
CA LEU A 53 -7.21 16.24 -1.39
C LEU A 53 -8.23 17.04 -0.59
N GLU A 54 -7.86 18.24 -0.13
CA GLU A 54 -8.75 19.14 0.62
C GLU A 54 -10.04 19.46 -0.17
N GLU A 55 -9.94 19.76 -1.47
CA GLU A 55 -11.09 20.01 -2.32
C GLU A 55 -11.98 18.77 -2.51
N ALA A 56 -11.35 17.61 -2.74
CA ALA A 56 -12.08 16.35 -2.89
C ALA A 56 -12.85 15.97 -1.60
N ILE A 57 -12.20 16.07 -0.45
CA ILE A 57 -12.84 15.78 0.85
C ILE A 57 -14.00 16.72 1.11
N GLY A 58 -13.82 18.04 0.86
CA GLY A 58 -14.91 19.01 0.99
C GLY A 58 -16.13 18.64 0.12
N SER A 59 -15.91 18.20 -1.12
CA SER A 59 -16.99 17.78 -2.03
C SER A 59 -17.69 16.51 -1.56
N LEU A 60 -16.96 15.53 -1.04
CA LEU A 60 -17.53 14.29 -0.50
C LEU A 60 -18.37 14.57 0.75
N ASN A 61 -17.88 15.42 1.65
CA ASN A 61 -18.62 15.77 2.86
C ASN A 61 -19.92 16.55 2.56
N GLN A 62 -19.97 17.37 1.49
CA GLN A 62 -21.19 18.06 1.08
C GLN A 62 -22.35 17.11 0.71
N VAL A 63 -22.02 15.88 0.32
CA VAL A 63 -23.02 14.85 0.02
C VAL A 63 -23.18 13.81 1.15
N GLY A 64 -22.61 14.09 2.34
CA GLY A 64 -22.71 13.25 3.53
C GLY A 64 -21.74 12.07 3.57
N VAL A 65 -20.77 11.98 2.65
CA VAL A 65 -19.75 10.93 2.61
C VAL A 65 -18.52 11.36 3.39
N THR A 66 -18.15 10.60 4.43
CA THR A 66 -16.89 10.78 5.19
C THR A 66 -15.95 9.64 4.86
N PRO A 67 -14.97 9.86 3.97
CA PRO A 67 -14.11 8.79 3.47
C PRO A 67 -13.01 8.41 4.45
N ILE A 68 -12.39 7.24 4.19
CA ILE A 68 -11.14 6.82 4.84
C ILE A 68 -9.97 7.15 3.90
N LEU A 69 -9.01 7.89 4.39
CA LEU A 69 -7.77 8.20 3.67
C LEU A 69 -6.76 7.07 3.85
N LEU A 70 -6.13 6.66 2.77
CA LEU A 70 -5.21 5.54 2.76
C LEU A 70 -3.82 5.97 2.32
N LYS A 71 -2.79 5.20 2.69
CA LYS A 71 -1.40 5.36 2.21
C LYS A 71 -0.91 6.82 2.22
N GLY A 72 -0.57 7.36 1.02
CA GLY A 72 -0.08 8.73 0.84
C GLY A 72 -1.11 9.81 1.20
N ALA A 73 -2.40 9.58 0.93
CA ALA A 73 -3.46 10.52 1.28
C ALA A 73 -3.60 10.71 2.80
N ALA A 74 -3.51 9.62 3.57
CA ALA A 74 -3.48 9.68 5.04
C ALA A 74 -2.26 10.47 5.55
N MET A 75 -1.09 10.25 4.95
CA MET A 75 0.12 10.99 5.31
C MET A 75 -0.02 12.49 5.03
N LEU A 76 -0.63 12.88 3.90
CA LEU A 76 -0.86 14.30 3.57
C LEU A 76 -1.79 14.99 4.58
N ALA A 77 -2.76 14.26 5.12
CA ALA A 77 -3.69 14.77 6.13
C ALA A 77 -3.04 14.96 7.51
N LEU A 78 -2.09 14.09 7.88
CA LEU A 78 -1.52 14.05 9.23
C LEU A 78 -0.16 14.75 9.35
N ALA A 79 0.68 14.68 8.31
CA ALA A 79 2.07 15.08 8.42
C ALA A 79 2.29 16.59 8.18
N PRO A 80 3.28 17.20 8.88
CA PRO A 80 3.81 18.48 8.46
C PRO A 80 4.24 18.44 7.00
N ARG A 81 3.93 19.49 6.24
CA ARG A 81 4.16 19.58 4.78
C ARG A 81 5.58 19.21 4.33
N THR A 82 6.59 19.38 5.19
CA THR A 82 7.99 19.02 4.92
C THR A 82 8.25 17.51 4.96
N LYS A 83 7.61 16.76 5.87
CA LYS A 83 7.75 15.30 5.93
C LYS A 83 7.15 14.58 4.71
N SER A 84 6.14 15.18 4.08
CA SER A 84 5.53 14.60 2.88
C SER A 84 6.48 14.54 1.67
N ALA A 85 7.54 15.34 1.65
CA ALA A 85 8.46 15.42 0.52
C ALA A 85 9.35 14.18 0.33
N THR A 86 9.51 13.35 1.36
CA THR A 86 10.28 12.10 1.28
C THR A 86 9.56 10.99 0.51
N LYS A 87 8.23 11.08 0.38
CA LYS A 87 7.42 10.07 -0.30
C LYS A 87 7.00 10.54 -1.70
N LEU A 88 7.31 9.75 -2.71
CA LEU A 88 6.77 9.93 -4.06
C LEU A 88 5.34 9.38 -4.11
N MET A 89 4.38 10.24 -4.48
CA MET A 89 2.96 9.89 -4.63
C MET A 89 2.49 10.21 -6.04
N ALA A 90 1.78 9.26 -6.65
CA ALA A 90 1.16 9.44 -7.97
C ALA A 90 -0.34 9.79 -7.87
N ASP A 91 -0.96 9.31 -6.82
CA ASP A 91 -2.40 9.20 -6.62
C ASP A 91 -2.80 9.50 -5.16
N LEU A 92 -4.08 9.70 -4.97
CA LEU A 92 -4.74 9.87 -3.68
C LEU A 92 -5.69 8.69 -3.48
N ASP A 93 -5.29 7.73 -2.66
CA ASP A 93 -6.12 6.57 -2.31
C ASP A 93 -7.19 7.00 -1.29
N ILE A 94 -8.46 6.93 -1.70
CA ILE A 94 -9.63 7.30 -0.88
C ILE A 94 -10.61 6.13 -0.86
N ALA A 95 -10.94 5.62 0.32
CA ALA A 95 -11.93 4.56 0.46
C ALA A 95 -13.24 5.09 1.01
N VAL A 96 -14.34 4.59 0.45
CA VAL A 96 -15.72 4.84 0.91
C VAL A 96 -16.43 3.51 1.12
N SER A 97 -17.55 3.52 1.83
CA SER A 97 -18.41 2.34 1.91
C SER A 97 -18.86 1.92 0.50
N PRO A 98 -19.03 0.61 0.23
CA PRO A 98 -19.52 0.15 -1.07
C PRO A 98 -20.83 0.81 -1.51
N ASP A 99 -21.73 1.10 -0.59
CA ASP A 99 -23.04 1.74 -0.84
C ASP A 99 -22.89 3.24 -1.17
N GLU A 100 -21.82 3.88 -0.74
CA GLU A 100 -21.52 5.30 -0.98
C GLU A 100 -20.70 5.53 -2.26
N THR A 101 -20.22 4.47 -2.92
CA THR A 101 -19.30 4.58 -4.07
C THR A 101 -19.88 5.42 -5.20
N GLN A 102 -21.15 5.23 -5.54
CA GLN A 102 -21.79 6.01 -6.62
C GLN A 102 -21.99 7.48 -6.20
N THR A 103 -22.41 7.73 -4.97
CA THR A 103 -22.57 9.09 -4.43
C THR A 103 -21.23 9.85 -4.43
N ALA A 104 -20.15 9.16 -4.03
CA ALA A 104 -18.79 9.71 -4.06
C ALA A 104 -18.31 10.00 -5.49
N ALA A 105 -18.57 9.08 -6.44
CA ALA A 105 -18.25 9.25 -7.84
C ALA A 105 -18.96 10.47 -8.46
N ASP A 106 -20.24 10.64 -8.17
CA ASP A 106 -21.05 11.79 -8.62
C ASP A 106 -20.54 13.09 -8.01
N ALA A 107 -20.11 13.09 -6.73
CA ALA A 107 -19.54 14.27 -6.09
C ALA A 107 -18.22 14.69 -6.73
N LEU A 108 -17.32 13.74 -7.01
CA LEU A 108 -16.07 14.00 -7.73
C LEU A 108 -16.34 14.54 -9.16
N SER A 109 -17.32 13.97 -9.86
CA SER A 109 -17.70 14.43 -11.20
C SER A 109 -18.16 15.88 -11.21
N ARG A 110 -18.94 16.33 -10.19
CA ARG A 110 -19.41 17.73 -10.07
C ARG A 110 -18.28 18.74 -9.95
N ILE A 111 -17.13 18.36 -9.39
CA ILE A 111 -15.95 19.21 -9.29
C ILE A 111 -14.96 18.99 -10.44
N GLY A 112 -15.41 18.32 -11.51
CA GLY A 112 -14.71 18.22 -12.79
C GLY A 112 -13.81 17.01 -12.96
N TYR A 113 -13.84 16.02 -12.04
CA TYR A 113 -13.16 14.75 -12.27
C TYR A 113 -13.89 13.91 -13.31
N GLN A 114 -13.12 13.21 -14.10
CA GLN A 114 -13.60 12.27 -15.11
C GLN A 114 -13.06 10.87 -14.81
N LEU A 115 -13.90 9.87 -15.00
CA LEU A 115 -13.49 8.47 -14.88
C LEU A 115 -12.41 8.18 -15.94
N HIS A 116 -11.23 7.77 -15.50
CA HIS A 116 -10.08 7.47 -16.34
C HIS A 116 -9.93 5.99 -16.61
N ALA A 117 -10.11 5.17 -15.58
CA ALA A 117 -10.09 3.73 -15.71
C ALA A 117 -11.01 3.08 -14.68
N GLU A 118 -11.74 2.06 -15.11
CA GLU A 118 -12.50 1.19 -14.21
C GLU A 118 -11.70 -0.06 -13.85
N ALA A 119 -12.00 -0.61 -12.69
CA ALA A 119 -11.57 -1.94 -12.34
C ALA A 119 -12.16 -2.95 -13.34
N THR A 120 -11.31 -3.78 -13.92
CA THR A 120 -11.77 -4.84 -14.83
C THR A 120 -12.65 -5.83 -14.06
N PRO A 121 -13.88 -6.16 -14.51
CA PRO A 121 -14.70 -7.18 -13.86
C PRO A 121 -13.92 -8.48 -13.66
N GLY A 122 -13.89 -9.02 -12.44
CA GLY A 122 -13.07 -10.17 -12.06
C GLY A 122 -11.57 -9.87 -11.86
N GLY A 123 -11.16 -8.60 -11.95
CA GLY A 123 -9.87 -8.12 -11.51
C GLY A 123 -9.86 -7.91 -9.98
N GLN A 124 -8.66 -7.90 -9.38
CA GLN A 124 -8.52 -7.62 -7.94
C GLN A 124 -8.48 -6.11 -7.61
N LYS A 125 -8.66 -5.25 -8.59
CA LYS A 125 -8.77 -3.81 -8.39
C LYS A 125 -10.21 -3.46 -8.04
N TRP A 126 -10.41 -2.99 -6.82
CA TRP A 126 -11.70 -2.57 -6.26
C TRP A 126 -11.81 -1.04 -6.24
N TYR A 127 -11.13 -0.35 -7.15
CA TYR A 127 -11.14 1.10 -7.24
C TYR A 127 -11.28 1.58 -8.67
N THR A 128 -11.74 2.82 -8.81
CA THR A 128 -11.85 3.55 -10.06
C THR A 128 -10.89 4.74 -10.04
N ASP A 129 -10.17 4.94 -11.15
CA ASP A 129 -9.22 6.05 -11.28
C ASP A 129 -9.96 7.28 -11.80
N TRP A 130 -9.88 8.36 -11.06
CA TRP A 130 -10.51 9.64 -11.40
C TRP A 130 -9.44 10.70 -11.69
N LYS A 131 -9.55 11.36 -12.85
CA LYS A 131 -8.58 12.34 -13.31
C LYS A 131 -9.24 13.66 -13.63
N ARG A 132 -8.52 14.74 -13.35
CA ARG A 132 -8.89 16.10 -13.71
C ARG A 132 -7.65 16.79 -14.32
N SER A 133 -7.81 17.47 -15.47
CA SER A 133 -6.67 17.98 -16.27
C SER A 133 -5.79 19.01 -15.57
N ARG A 134 -6.35 19.75 -14.61
CA ARG A 134 -5.61 20.78 -13.85
C ARG A 134 -4.80 20.19 -12.67
N ASP A 135 -5.01 18.92 -12.33
CA ASP A 135 -4.43 18.29 -11.17
C ASP A 135 -3.14 17.53 -11.51
N VAL A 136 -2.29 17.39 -10.50
CA VAL A 136 -1.00 16.71 -10.62
C VAL A 136 -1.08 15.21 -10.34
N GLY A 137 -2.15 14.73 -9.71
CA GLY A 137 -2.39 13.32 -9.39
C GLY A 137 -3.80 12.87 -9.74
N MET A 138 -4.02 11.58 -9.68
CA MET A 138 -5.36 10.97 -9.78
C MET A 138 -5.94 10.74 -8.39
N ILE A 139 -7.26 10.52 -8.33
CA ILE A 139 -7.93 9.97 -7.16
C ILE A 139 -8.26 8.52 -7.47
N ASP A 140 -7.76 7.62 -6.64
CA ASP A 140 -8.14 6.22 -6.63
C ASP A 140 -9.28 6.04 -5.63
N LEU A 141 -10.51 5.99 -6.14
CA LEU A 141 -11.72 5.81 -5.32
C LEU A 141 -11.99 4.33 -5.12
N HIS A 142 -11.84 3.87 -3.87
CA HIS A 142 -12.06 2.49 -3.47
C HIS A 142 -13.46 2.32 -2.86
N GLY A 143 -14.22 1.31 -3.32
CA GLY A 143 -15.45 0.87 -2.66
C GLY A 143 -15.15 -0.14 -1.55
N GLY A 144 -14.36 0.27 -0.54
CA GLY A 144 -13.86 -0.54 0.56
C GLY A 144 -12.34 -0.47 0.71
N LEU A 145 -11.78 -1.26 1.63
CA LEU A 145 -10.34 -1.27 1.88
C LEU A 145 -9.55 -1.98 0.76
N PRO A 146 -8.30 -1.56 0.48
CA PRO A 146 -7.47 -2.17 -0.54
C PRO A 146 -7.12 -3.62 -0.23
N GLY A 147 -7.00 -4.42 -1.28
CA GLY A 147 -6.70 -5.84 -1.19
C GLY A 147 -7.95 -6.72 -1.15
N PRO A 148 -7.78 -8.05 -1.05
CA PRO A 148 -8.92 -8.96 -1.05
C PRO A 148 -9.80 -8.76 0.19
N ALA A 149 -11.11 -8.55 -0.01
CA ALA A 149 -12.09 -8.37 1.06
C ALA A 149 -12.10 -9.53 2.08
N TYR A 150 -11.66 -10.71 1.67
CA TYR A 150 -11.46 -11.87 2.53
C TYR A 150 -10.67 -11.57 3.81
N PHE A 151 -9.65 -10.71 3.74
CA PHE A 151 -8.81 -10.38 4.89
C PHE A 151 -9.46 -9.40 5.88
N TYR A 152 -10.59 -8.80 5.51
CA TYR A 152 -11.33 -7.86 6.35
C TYR A 152 -12.69 -8.41 6.84
N ARG A 153 -13.05 -9.65 6.46
CA ARG A 153 -14.37 -10.24 6.67
C ARG A 153 -14.87 -10.26 8.11
N ASP A 154 -13.95 -10.38 9.06
CA ASP A 154 -14.27 -10.51 10.48
C ASP A 154 -14.17 -9.18 11.25
N MET A 155 -13.84 -8.07 10.57
CA MET A 155 -13.58 -6.78 11.23
C MET A 155 -14.84 -5.98 11.55
N GLY A 156 -15.97 -6.26 10.89
CA GLY A 156 -17.18 -5.47 11.02
C GLY A 156 -16.98 -4.03 10.55
N ASP A 157 -17.47 -3.07 11.33
CA ASP A 157 -17.25 -1.65 11.04
C ASP A 157 -15.78 -1.27 11.24
N THR A 158 -15.09 -0.96 10.15
CA THR A 158 -13.66 -0.63 10.14
C THR A 158 -13.37 0.80 10.60
N SER A 159 -14.38 1.68 10.68
CA SER A 159 -14.21 3.05 11.17
C SER A 159 -13.75 3.09 12.63
N ARG A 160 -14.06 2.07 13.43
CA ARG A 160 -13.59 1.94 14.83
C ARG A 160 -12.07 1.83 14.98
N TYR A 161 -11.36 1.51 13.91
CA TYR A 161 -9.90 1.47 13.87
C TYR A 161 -9.30 2.72 13.20
N CYS A 162 -10.12 3.75 13.02
CA CYS A 162 -9.76 5.00 12.40
C CYS A 162 -10.01 6.18 13.33
N GLU A 163 -9.29 7.26 13.11
CA GLU A 163 -9.48 8.54 13.78
C GLU A 163 -10.07 9.54 12.79
N LEU A 164 -11.03 10.34 13.26
CA LEU A 164 -11.59 11.44 12.47
C LEU A 164 -10.65 12.63 12.54
N VAL A 165 -10.19 13.11 11.38
CA VAL A 165 -9.28 14.25 11.26
C VAL A 165 -9.86 15.35 10.39
N THR A 166 -9.44 16.58 10.61
CA THR A 166 -9.81 17.72 9.76
C THR A 166 -8.89 17.80 8.54
N VAL A 167 -9.47 17.92 7.36
CA VAL A 167 -8.76 18.05 6.07
C VAL A 167 -9.32 19.26 5.32
N GLY A 168 -8.59 20.38 5.34
CA GLY A 168 -9.10 21.65 4.83
C GLY A 168 -10.34 22.11 5.61
N SER A 169 -11.46 22.29 4.92
CA SER A 169 -12.76 22.62 5.51
C SER A 169 -13.64 21.40 5.82
N GLY A 170 -13.16 20.20 5.48
CA GLY A 170 -13.89 18.95 5.68
C GLY A 170 -13.23 18.05 6.73
N SER A 171 -13.71 16.80 6.79
CA SER A 171 -13.19 15.75 7.67
C SER A 171 -13.13 14.42 6.95
N ALA A 172 -12.18 13.59 7.37
CA ALA A 172 -12.00 12.25 6.86
C ALA A 172 -11.50 11.33 7.97
N TYR A 173 -11.68 10.04 7.81
CA TYR A 173 -11.09 9.04 8.68
C TYR A 173 -9.65 8.72 8.23
N VAL A 174 -8.76 8.54 9.19
CA VAL A 174 -7.39 8.03 8.96
C VAL A 174 -7.20 6.79 9.83
N PRO A 175 -6.73 5.67 9.27
CA PRO A 175 -6.48 4.46 10.06
C PRO A 175 -5.46 4.72 11.17
N THR A 176 -5.69 4.14 12.36
CA THR A 176 -4.65 4.08 13.40
C THR A 176 -3.38 3.43 12.85
N ALA A 177 -2.22 3.70 13.42
CA ALA A 177 -0.95 3.21 12.90
C ALA A 177 -0.95 1.68 12.70
N ALA A 178 -1.47 0.92 13.68
CA ALA A 178 -1.55 -0.54 13.60
C ALA A 178 -2.46 -1.02 12.46
N PHE A 179 -3.63 -0.39 12.29
CA PHE A 179 -4.55 -0.73 11.22
C PHE A 179 -4.00 -0.34 9.85
N HIS A 180 -3.30 0.78 9.75
CA HIS A 180 -2.66 1.23 8.51
C HIS A 180 -1.53 0.28 8.08
N VAL A 181 -0.71 -0.20 9.02
CA VAL A 181 0.30 -1.24 8.78
C VAL A 181 -0.34 -2.52 8.20
N LEU A 182 -1.48 -2.95 8.74
CA LEU A 182 -2.21 -4.09 8.19
C LEU A 182 -2.70 -3.82 6.76
N ILE A 183 -3.33 -2.67 6.50
CA ILE A 183 -3.85 -2.30 5.18
C ILE A 183 -2.73 -2.29 4.13
N ILE A 184 -1.60 -1.64 4.42
CA ILE A 184 -0.44 -1.62 3.51
C ILE A 184 0.08 -3.04 3.29
N THR A 185 0.18 -3.85 4.34
CA THR A 185 0.63 -5.24 4.22
C THR A 185 -0.30 -6.07 3.34
N ILE A 186 -1.62 -5.98 3.52
CA ILE A 186 -2.59 -6.73 2.70
C ILE A 186 -2.52 -6.27 1.24
N HIS A 187 -2.44 -4.96 1.01
CA HIS A 187 -2.29 -4.42 -0.33
C HIS A 187 -1.03 -4.96 -1.02
N ASP A 188 0.14 -4.75 -0.42
CA ASP A 188 1.44 -5.13 -0.96
C ASP A 188 1.53 -6.65 -1.19
N GLN A 189 1.17 -7.42 -0.17
CA GLN A 189 1.38 -8.85 -0.19
C GLN A 189 0.38 -9.62 -1.06
N PHE A 190 -0.88 -9.19 -1.10
CA PHE A 190 -1.94 -9.95 -1.73
C PHE A 190 -2.55 -9.28 -2.95
N GLN A 191 -2.71 -7.95 -2.97
CA GLN A 191 -3.18 -7.25 -4.17
C GLN A 191 -2.09 -7.15 -5.22
N ASP A 192 -0.84 -6.85 -4.82
CA ASP A 192 0.33 -6.75 -5.69
C ASP A 192 1.04 -8.10 -5.90
N TYR A 193 0.56 -9.16 -5.26
CA TYR A 193 1.09 -10.53 -5.35
C TYR A 193 2.50 -10.74 -4.78
N ASP A 194 3.06 -9.81 -4.02
CA ASP A 194 4.43 -9.88 -3.55
C ASP A 194 4.68 -11.03 -2.57
N TYR A 195 3.63 -11.49 -1.85
CA TYR A 195 3.72 -12.68 -1.01
C TYR A 195 4.13 -13.92 -1.81
N TRP A 196 3.51 -14.12 -2.98
CA TRP A 196 3.78 -15.29 -3.83
C TRP A 196 4.99 -15.09 -4.72
N LEU A 197 5.16 -13.89 -5.30
CA LEU A 197 6.28 -13.57 -6.18
C LEU A 197 7.61 -13.43 -5.44
N GLY A 198 7.58 -13.15 -4.15
CA GLY A 198 8.77 -12.95 -3.34
C GLY A 198 9.48 -11.64 -3.61
N ASN A 199 8.76 -10.59 -4.00
CA ASN A 199 9.29 -9.26 -4.16
C ASN A 199 9.42 -8.53 -2.81
N ILE A 200 10.28 -7.50 -2.80
CA ILE A 200 10.44 -6.54 -1.71
C ILE A 200 10.12 -5.15 -2.28
N ASP A 201 9.04 -4.51 -1.81
CA ASP A 201 8.77 -3.10 -2.12
C ASP A 201 9.37 -2.22 -1.02
N LEU A 202 10.47 -1.53 -1.33
CA LEU A 202 11.14 -0.66 -0.37
C LEU A 202 10.31 0.57 0.01
N ARG A 203 9.42 1.05 -0.87
CA ARG A 203 8.53 2.17 -0.55
C ARG A 203 7.55 1.78 0.55
N HIS A 204 6.92 0.61 0.42
CA HIS A 204 6.03 0.10 1.45
C HIS A 204 6.77 -0.20 2.76
N LEU A 205 7.98 -0.74 2.70
CA LEU A 205 8.78 -0.92 3.92
C LEU A 205 9.12 0.41 4.60
N LEU A 206 9.43 1.46 3.85
CA LEU A 206 9.64 2.80 4.41
C LEU A 206 8.35 3.36 5.02
N ASP A 207 7.19 3.18 4.36
CA ASP A 207 5.90 3.58 4.91
C ASP A 207 5.60 2.86 6.23
N LEU A 208 5.81 1.55 6.28
CA LEU A 208 5.61 0.75 7.50
C LEU A 208 6.56 1.19 8.63
N ARG A 209 7.84 1.43 8.32
CA ARG A 209 8.80 1.98 9.29
C ARG A 209 8.30 3.30 9.87
N ASP A 210 7.88 4.22 9.01
CA ASP A 210 7.47 5.56 9.42
C ASP A 210 6.20 5.51 10.29
N LEU A 211 5.25 4.63 9.99
CA LEU A 211 4.06 4.41 10.82
C LEU A 211 4.40 3.83 12.20
N ILE A 212 5.32 2.87 12.26
CA ILE A 212 5.74 2.24 13.53
C ILE A 212 6.53 3.22 14.39
N GLN A 213 7.43 4.00 13.79
CA GLN A 213 8.34 4.90 14.53
C GLN A 213 7.72 6.27 14.87
N SER A 214 6.67 6.70 14.16
CA SER A 214 6.03 8.00 14.41
C SER A 214 4.95 7.97 15.51
N SER A 215 4.53 6.80 15.96
CA SER A 215 3.55 6.63 17.02
C SER A 215 4.24 6.56 18.38
N ASP A 216 3.79 7.39 19.34
CA ASP A 216 4.18 7.29 20.75
C ASP A 216 3.59 5.99 21.35
N GLY A 217 4.32 4.87 21.20
CA GLY A 217 3.88 3.57 21.61
C GLY A 217 3.01 2.86 20.55
N PHE A 218 3.67 2.18 19.62
CA PHE A 218 2.95 1.41 18.58
C PHE A 218 2.21 0.21 19.20
N ASP A 219 0.93 0.05 18.87
CA ASP A 219 0.05 -1.00 19.42
C ASP A 219 0.25 -2.34 18.67
N TRP A 220 1.23 -3.11 19.16
CA TRP A 220 1.55 -4.45 18.63
C TRP A 220 0.46 -5.48 18.90
N ASP A 221 -0.28 -5.35 19.99
CA ASP A 221 -1.36 -6.27 20.36
C ASP A 221 -2.56 -6.06 19.44
N LEU A 222 -2.91 -4.81 19.17
CA LEU A 222 -3.93 -4.51 18.17
C LEU A 222 -3.52 -5.07 16.80
N LEU A 223 -2.30 -4.77 16.32
CA LEU A 223 -1.83 -5.26 15.01
C LEU A 223 -1.95 -6.80 14.92
N ARG A 224 -1.57 -7.52 15.96
CA ARG A 224 -1.66 -8.98 16.02
C ARG A 224 -3.11 -9.46 15.99
N SER A 225 -4.00 -8.78 16.72
CA SER A 225 -5.42 -9.12 16.81
C SER A 225 -6.16 -8.93 15.49
N LEU A 226 -5.70 -8.01 14.66
CA LEU A 226 -6.29 -7.68 13.35
C LEU A 226 -5.96 -8.70 12.25
N THR A 227 -5.03 -9.64 12.48
CA THR A 227 -4.68 -10.66 11.47
C THR A 227 -5.66 -11.83 11.52
N PRO A 228 -6.54 -12.01 10.50
CA PRO A 228 -7.70 -12.91 10.59
C PRO A 228 -7.33 -14.40 10.48
N ASP A 229 -6.19 -14.73 9.89
CA ASP A 229 -5.79 -16.12 9.66
C ASP A 229 -4.26 -16.28 9.56
N ALA A 230 -3.84 -17.54 9.43
CA ALA A 230 -2.43 -17.90 9.38
C ALA A 230 -1.70 -17.30 8.16
N LEU A 231 -2.39 -17.11 7.03
CA LEU A 231 -1.80 -16.54 5.82
C LEU A 231 -1.52 -15.04 5.99
N ALA A 232 -2.52 -14.28 6.46
CA ALA A 232 -2.35 -12.85 6.77
C ALA A 232 -1.24 -12.66 7.82
N ARG A 233 -1.22 -13.50 8.85
CA ARG A 233 -0.19 -13.48 9.87
C ARG A 233 1.20 -13.80 9.31
N ASN A 234 1.33 -14.78 8.42
CA ASN A 234 2.60 -15.09 7.76
C ASN A 234 3.10 -13.91 6.92
N ALA A 235 2.20 -13.25 6.17
CA ALA A 235 2.54 -12.10 5.36
C ALA A 235 3.00 -10.91 6.22
N LEU A 236 2.25 -10.59 7.28
CA LEU A 236 2.61 -9.52 8.22
C LEU A 236 3.97 -9.79 8.88
N GLU A 237 4.15 -10.96 9.50
CA GLU A 237 5.41 -11.29 10.17
C GLU A 237 6.61 -11.32 9.20
N THR A 238 6.38 -11.69 7.92
CA THR A 238 7.43 -11.60 6.89
C THR A 238 7.82 -10.14 6.61
N GLN A 239 6.87 -9.21 6.57
CA GLN A 239 7.15 -7.79 6.41
C GLN A 239 7.86 -7.23 7.64
N LEU A 240 7.44 -7.59 8.85
CA LEU A 240 8.08 -7.17 10.09
C LEU A 240 9.53 -7.68 10.19
N ILE A 241 9.81 -8.92 9.79
CA ILE A 241 11.18 -9.45 9.69
C ILE A 241 11.99 -8.67 8.66
N SER A 242 11.39 -8.27 7.53
CA SER A 242 12.06 -7.44 6.53
C SER A 242 12.38 -6.05 7.07
N LEU A 243 11.47 -5.42 7.82
CA LEU A 243 11.72 -4.15 8.52
C LEU A 243 12.89 -4.24 9.50
N PHE A 244 12.90 -5.28 10.34
CA PHE A 244 13.97 -5.51 11.29
C PHE A 244 15.31 -5.72 10.59
N SER A 245 15.38 -6.62 9.60
CA SER A 245 16.63 -7.04 8.99
C SER A 245 17.20 -6.04 7.97
N LEU A 246 16.36 -5.29 7.27
CA LEU A 246 16.78 -4.37 6.21
C LEU A 246 16.82 -2.91 6.66
N LEU A 247 15.96 -2.51 7.58
CA LEU A 247 15.82 -1.11 8.00
C LEU A 247 16.12 -0.88 9.49
N GLY A 248 16.45 -1.93 10.25
CA GLY A 248 16.82 -1.82 11.67
C GLY A 248 15.68 -1.38 12.59
N VAL A 249 14.41 -1.58 12.17
CA VAL A 249 13.24 -1.26 13.00
C VAL A 249 13.14 -2.25 14.14
N ASP A 250 12.97 -1.76 15.35
CA ASP A 250 12.78 -2.64 16.52
C ASP A 250 11.38 -3.28 16.48
N ILE A 251 11.38 -4.62 16.40
CA ILE A 251 10.17 -5.44 16.30
C ILE A 251 10.19 -6.47 17.44
N PRO A 252 9.10 -6.66 18.17
CA PRO A 252 9.00 -7.66 19.23
C PRO A 252 9.43 -9.05 18.78
N ASP A 253 10.16 -9.77 19.64
CA ASP A 253 10.73 -11.09 19.31
C ASP A 253 9.66 -12.12 18.93
N GLU A 254 8.51 -12.11 19.58
CA GLU A 254 7.39 -12.98 19.30
C GLU A 254 6.81 -12.83 17.89
N LEU A 255 6.91 -11.66 17.28
CA LEU A 255 6.49 -11.39 15.89
C LEU A 255 7.56 -11.76 14.86
N ARG A 256 8.77 -12.14 15.31
CA ARG A 256 9.88 -12.58 14.48
C ARG A 256 10.26 -14.04 14.67
N ALA A 257 9.62 -14.75 15.64
CA ALA A 257 10.05 -16.07 16.07
C ALA A 257 9.71 -17.19 15.07
N ARG A 258 8.60 -17.06 14.34
CA ARG A 258 8.06 -18.14 13.50
C ARG A 258 8.96 -18.46 12.30
N TRP A 259 9.13 -19.76 12.01
CA TRP A 259 10.04 -20.23 10.96
C TRP A 259 9.52 -19.97 9.54
N ILE A 260 8.20 -20.04 9.28
CA ILE A 260 7.62 -19.80 7.95
C ILE A 260 7.90 -18.36 7.47
N PRO A 261 7.60 -17.31 8.22
CA PRO A 261 7.94 -15.94 7.84
C PRO A 261 9.44 -15.71 7.64
N ARG A 262 10.30 -16.34 8.47
CA ARG A 262 11.75 -16.27 8.30
C ARG A 262 12.22 -16.88 6.97
N LEU A 263 11.68 -18.04 6.59
CA LEU A 263 11.98 -18.65 5.30
C LEU A 263 11.48 -17.81 4.13
N GLN A 264 10.28 -17.24 4.24
CA GLN A 264 9.73 -16.33 3.23
C GLN A 264 10.63 -15.09 3.07
N HIS A 265 11.06 -14.49 4.16
CA HIS A 265 12.00 -13.37 4.12
C HIS A 265 13.33 -13.75 3.46
N LEU A 266 13.95 -14.87 3.86
CA LEU A 266 15.18 -15.37 3.24
C LEU A 266 15.00 -15.61 1.74
N ARG A 267 13.90 -16.23 1.33
CA ARG A 267 13.57 -16.43 -0.09
C ARG A 267 13.58 -15.11 -0.84
N ARG A 268 12.92 -14.06 -0.32
CA ARG A 268 12.86 -12.73 -0.93
C ARG A 268 14.24 -12.11 -1.08
N VAL A 269 15.04 -12.14 -0.02
CA VAL A 269 16.41 -11.60 -0.04
C VAL A 269 17.28 -12.31 -1.08
N TYR A 270 17.18 -13.65 -1.16
CA TYR A 270 17.94 -14.41 -2.16
C TYR A 270 17.42 -14.16 -3.58
N GLN A 271 16.11 -14.05 -3.79
CA GLN A 271 15.54 -13.73 -5.10
C GLN A 271 15.92 -12.31 -5.58
N ALA A 272 16.04 -11.34 -4.66
CA ALA A 272 16.52 -10.00 -4.99
C ALA A 272 18.00 -10.01 -5.40
N ARG A 273 18.84 -10.85 -4.74
CA ARG A 273 20.26 -10.98 -5.05
C ARG A 273 20.55 -11.82 -6.29
N ILE A 274 19.75 -12.84 -6.53
CA ILE A 274 19.95 -13.84 -7.60
C ILE A 274 18.64 -13.96 -8.41
N PRO A 275 18.46 -13.11 -9.43
CA PRO A 275 17.19 -13.05 -10.19
C PRO A 275 16.71 -14.37 -10.79
N MET A 276 17.64 -15.29 -11.12
CA MET A 276 17.32 -16.63 -11.63
C MET A 276 16.46 -17.46 -10.65
N LEU A 277 16.61 -17.23 -9.35
CA LEU A 277 15.80 -17.92 -8.33
C LEU A 277 14.31 -17.58 -8.42
N ARG A 278 13.93 -16.41 -8.96
CA ARG A 278 12.52 -16.07 -9.22
C ARG A 278 11.85 -17.09 -10.10
N THR A 279 12.51 -17.51 -11.20
CA THR A 279 11.99 -18.53 -12.11
C THR A 279 11.95 -19.90 -11.43
N ALA A 280 12.97 -20.26 -10.65
CA ALA A 280 13.02 -21.54 -9.93
C ALA A 280 11.92 -21.68 -8.88
N PHE A 281 11.54 -20.62 -8.18
CA PHE A 281 10.49 -20.63 -7.16
C PHE A 281 9.08 -20.42 -7.73
N LEU A 282 8.93 -20.06 -9.01
CA LEU A 282 7.62 -19.78 -9.62
C LEU A 282 6.62 -20.95 -9.52
N PRO A 283 7.00 -22.24 -9.73
CA PRO A 283 6.07 -23.34 -9.56
C PRO A 283 5.49 -23.44 -8.15
N LEU A 284 6.32 -23.20 -7.11
CA LEU A 284 5.88 -23.19 -5.72
C LEU A 284 4.92 -22.02 -5.44
N ALA A 285 5.22 -20.84 -5.97
CA ALA A 285 4.35 -19.67 -5.87
C ALA A 285 2.98 -19.92 -6.51
N VAL A 286 2.95 -20.59 -7.67
CA VAL A 286 1.71 -20.96 -8.37
C VAL A 286 0.89 -21.95 -7.56
N LEU A 287 1.51 -22.96 -6.97
CA LEU A 287 0.83 -23.96 -6.14
C LEU A 287 0.24 -23.31 -4.88
N ASP A 288 1.03 -22.49 -4.18
CA ASP A 288 0.60 -21.80 -2.97
C ASP A 288 -0.56 -20.83 -3.24
N TYR A 289 -0.46 -20.06 -4.34
CA TYR A 289 -1.54 -19.19 -4.78
C TYR A 289 -2.81 -19.96 -5.16
N SER A 290 -2.67 -21.10 -5.82
CA SER A 290 -3.80 -21.96 -6.19
C SER A 290 -4.53 -22.49 -4.96
N ASN A 291 -3.80 -22.92 -3.93
CA ASN A 291 -4.35 -23.37 -2.65
C ASN A 291 -5.10 -22.23 -1.94
N TYR A 292 -4.51 -21.03 -1.91
CA TYR A 292 -5.19 -19.84 -1.39
C TYR A 292 -6.52 -19.57 -2.12
N ARG A 293 -6.52 -19.58 -3.44
CA ARG A 293 -7.74 -19.34 -4.24
C ARG A 293 -8.83 -20.37 -3.97
N GLN A 294 -8.46 -21.64 -3.78
CA GLN A 294 -9.41 -22.69 -3.43
C GLN A 294 -9.99 -22.48 -2.02
N GLY A 295 -9.16 -22.08 -1.05
CA GLY A 295 -9.59 -21.77 0.31
C GLY A 295 -10.57 -20.58 0.35
N VAL A 296 -10.26 -19.48 -0.36
CA VAL A 296 -11.14 -18.32 -0.49
C VAL A 296 -12.48 -18.70 -1.13
N ALA A 297 -12.44 -19.47 -2.23
CA ALA A 297 -13.67 -19.92 -2.90
C ALA A 297 -14.52 -20.85 -2.02
N ALA A 298 -13.90 -21.68 -1.19
CA ALA A 298 -14.61 -22.53 -0.22
C ALA A 298 -15.28 -21.68 0.87
N SER A 299 -14.57 -20.69 1.43
CA SER A 299 -15.11 -19.78 2.45
C SER A 299 -16.26 -18.92 1.91
N GLN A 300 -16.14 -18.44 0.67
CA GLN A 300 -17.20 -17.66 0.01
C GLN A 300 -18.46 -18.50 -0.27
N ARG A 301 -18.30 -19.77 -0.67
CA ARG A 301 -19.44 -20.68 -0.87
C ARG A 301 -20.18 -20.99 0.43
N GLN A 302 -19.48 -20.95 1.54
CA GLN A 302 -20.05 -21.17 2.87
C GLN A 302 -20.78 -19.92 3.37
N ALA A 303 -20.35 -18.72 2.98
CA ALA A 303 -20.98 -17.44 3.30
C ALA A 303 -22.11 -17.06 2.35
N ASP A 304 -21.99 -17.41 1.05
CA ASP A 304 -22.92 -17.05 -0.04
C ASP A 304 -23.68 -18.29 -0.52
N SER A 305 -24.83 -18.57 0.06
CA SER A 305 -25.82 -19.43 -0.60
C SER A 305 -26.45 -18.77 -1.84
N HIS A 306 -26.09 -17.52 -2.21
CA HIS A 306 -26.81 -16.73 -3.22
C HIS A 306 -26.00 -15.96 -4.27
N ARG A 307 -24.66 -15.98 -4.32
CA ARG A 307 -23.91 -15.35 -5.42
C ARG A 307 -22.68 -16.16 -5.82
N ILE A 308 -22.77 -16.77 -7.00
CA ILE A 308 -21.65 -17.48 -7.64
C ILE A 308 -20.99 -16.55 -8.65
N ASP A 309 -19.82 -16.02 -8.33
CA ASP A 309 -18.96 -15.40 -9.35
C ASP A 309 -17.88 -16.40 -9.75
N LYS A 310 -17.98 -16.89 -10.99
CA LYS A 310 -17.13 -17.96 -11.54
C LYS A 310 -15.85 -17.39 -12.13
N ALA A 311 -14.89 -16.96 -11.33
CA ALA A 311 -13.52 -16.76 -11.83
C ALA A 311 -12.79 -18.10 -11.89
N THR A 312 -12.52 -18.61 -13.08
CA THR A 312 -11.85 -19.88 -13.33
C THR A 312 -10.40 -19.87 -12.82
N PRO A 313 -9.92 -20.92 -12.11
CA PRO A 313 -8.54 -21.04 -11.59
C PRO A 313 -7.44 -20.81 -12.63
N ALA A 314 -7.68 -21.19 -13.88
CA ALA A 314 -6.72 -21.09 -14.98
C ALA A 314 -6.33 -19.64 -15.35
N ARG A 315 -7.22 -18.65 -15.19
CA ARG A 315 -6.92 -17.23 -15.46
C ARG A 315 -6.02 -16.60 -14.41
N ALA A 316 -6.13 -17.02 -13.17
CA ALA A 316 -5.35 -16.50 -12.05
C ALA A 316 -3.88 -16.96 -12.10
N THR A 317 -3.64 -18.23 -12.47
CA THR A 317 -2.29 -18.80 -12.68
C THR A 317 -1.56 -18.14 -13.85
N SER A 318 -2.25 -17.89 -14.95
CA SER A 318 -1.71 -17.17 -16.11
C SER A 318 -1.25 -15.75 -15.73
N ARG A 319 -1.97 -15.08 -14.82
CA ARG A 319 -1.63 -13.73 -14.36
C ARG A 319 -0.37 -13.71 -13.49
N LEU A 320 -0.19 -14.66 -12.56
CA LEU A 320 1.03 -14.78 -11.77
C LEU A 320 2.27 -14.98 -12.67
N VAL A 321 2.15 -15.85 -13.67
CA VAL A 321 3.23 -16.08 -14.65
C VAL A 321 3.52 -14.81 -15.46
N THR A 322 2.50 -14.05 -15.84
CA THR A 322 2.67 -12.78 -16.57
C THR A 322 3.32 -11.73 -15.69
N LEU A 323 2.90 -11.60 -14.42
CA LEU A 323 3.46 -10.65 -13.46
C LEU A 323 4.91 -10.99 -13.10
N SER A 324 5.27 -12.27 -12.99
CA SER A 324 6.65 -12.69 -12.71
C SER A 324 7.65 -12.28 -13.80
N ARG A 325 7.17 -12.06 -15.04
CA ARG A 325 7.97 -11.63 -16.20
C ARG A 325 8.06 -10.11 -16.36
N ARG A 326 7.22 -9.33 -15.66
CA ARG A 326 7.26 -7.87 -15.72
C ARG A 326 8.29 -7.35 -14.71
N GLN A 327 9.20 -6.47 -15.17
CA GLN A 327 9.96 -5.63 -14.24
C GLN A 327 8.98 -4.64 -13.62
N HIS A 328 8.69 -4.80 -12.34
CA HIS A 328 7.91 -3.81 -11.59
C HIS A 328 8.84 -2.70 -11.13
N TYR A 329 8.61 -1.48 -11.60
CA TYR A 329 9.24 -0.30 -11.03
C TYR A 329 8.87 -0.20 -9.54
N GLY A 330 9.87 0.05 -8.70
CA GLY A 330 9.69 0.18 -7.26
C GLY A 330 10.00 -1.08 -6.44
N LYS A 331 10.17 -2.25 -7.06
CA LYS A 331 10.37 -3.54 -6.36
C LYS A 331 11.76 -4.13 -6.64
N VAL A 332 12.32 -4.80 -5.63
CA VAL A 332 13.60 -5.51 -5.67
C VAL A 332 13.39 -7.01 -5.66
#